data_f357e96c559afdd625e7390f749982a3
#
_entry.id   f357e96c559afdd625e7390f749982a3
#
_cell.length_a   1.000
_cell.length_b   1.000
_cell.length_c   1.000
_cell.angle_alpha   90.00
_cell.angle_beta   90.00
_cell.angle_gamma   90.00
#
_symmetry.space_group_name_H-M   'P 1'
#
loop_
_entity.id
_entity.type
_entity.pdbx_description
1 polymer ?
#
loop_
_entity_poly.entity_id
_entity_poly.type
_entity_poly.pdbx_seq_one_letter_code
_entity_poly.pdbx_strand_id
1 'polypeptide(L)'
;MIAPKAEAEVAFILARDLTGPGVTAADVLRATDCVMPCFEIVDSRIKDWKIKIEDTVADNASCGVFTLGGTRRSPRDLDLALAGMVLEKNGEIISTSAGASVQGSPVNAVAWLANTLGRLGISLKAGDVILSGSQSPLVPVKAGDSLHCAVGGLGSTSVRFI
;
A
#
# COMPACT_ATOMS: atom_id res chain seq x y z
N MET A 1 -7.09 17.86 5.73
CA MET A 1 -6.16 17.60 4.62
C MET A 1 -6.25 18.74 3.62
N ILE A 2 -5.20 18.98 2.82
CA ILE A 2 -5.11 20.15 1.93
C ILE A 2 -5.69 19.83 0.55
N ALA A 3 -5.14 18.81 -0.11
CA ALA A 3 -5.57 18.35 -1.43
C ALA A 3 -5.34 16.82 -1.54
N PRO A 4 -6.10 16.03 -0.74
CA PRO A 4 -5.84 14.61 -0.58
C PRO A 4 -6.07 13.83 -1.86
N LYS A 5 -5.27 12.77 -2.03
CA LYS A 5 -5.47 11.76 -3.05
C LYS A 5 -5.35 10.39 -2.41
N ALA A 6 -6.02 9.40 -2.97
CA ALA A 6 -6.06 8.04 -2.43
C ALA A 6 -5.42 7.05 -3.41
N GLU A 7 -4.76 6.04 -2.84
CA GLU A 7 -4.17 4.90 -3.54
C GLU A 7 -4.67 3.61 -2.90
N ALA A 8 -5.10 2.67 -3.75
CA ALA A 8 -5.51 1.34 -3.28
C ALA A 8 -4.32 0.39 -3.32
N GLU A 9 -4.07 -0.30 -2.19
CA GLU A 9 -2.86 -1.10 -1.97
C GLU A 9 -3.15 -2.38 -1.20
N VAL A 10 -2.09 -3.18 -1.02
CA VAL A 10 -2.06 -4.28 -0.07
C VAL A 10 -1.12 -3.90 1.09
N ALA A 11 -1.65 -3.93 2.30
CA ALA A 11 -0.87 -3.77 3.52
C ALA A 11 -0.35 -5.12 4.02
N PHE A 12 0.90 -5.15 4.50
CA PHE A 12 1.53 -6.28 5.17
C PHE A 12 1.71 -5.94 6.64
N ILE A 13 1.28 -6.82 7.53
CA ILE A 13 1.52 -6.71 8.97
C ILE A 13 2.60 -7.72 9.34
N LEU A 14 3.71 -7.27 9.89
CA LEU A 14 4.82 -8.15 10.23
C LEU A 14 4.59 -8.86 11.58
N ALA A 15 4.87 -10.17 11.61
CA ALA A 15 4.97 -10.97 12.84
C ALA A 15 6.41 -11.02 13.39
N ARG A 16 7.40 -10.73 12.55
CA ARG A 16 8.83 -10.82 12.89
C ARG A 16 9.60 -9.69 12.22
N ASP A 17 10.73 -9.33 12.80
CA ASP A 17 11.66 -8.38 12.20
C ASP A 17 12.14 -8.86 10.83
N LEU A 18 12.28 -7.93 9.90
CA LEU A 18 12.91 -8.12 8.60
C LEU A 18 14.11 -7.19 8.49
N THR A 19 15.30 -7.77 8.39
CA THR A 19 16.55 -7.03 8.33
C THR A 19 17.29 -7.39 7.05
N GLY A 20 17.40 -6.43 6.12
CA GLY A 20 18.26 -6.56 4.95
C GLY A 20 19.73 -6.17 5.24
N PRO A 21 20.60 -6.29 4.23
CA PRO A 21 20.35 -6.76 2.87
C PRO A 21 20.24 -8.30 2.78
N GLY A 22 19.70 -8.80 1.65
CA GLY A 22 19.57 -10.23 1.37
C GLY A 22 18.17 -10.81 1.63
N VAL A 23 17.19 -9.99 1.99
CA VAL A 23 15.79 -10.41 2.17
C VAL A 23 15.20 -10.84 0.84
N THR A 24 14.61 -12.03 0.81
CA THR A 24 13.92 -12.62 -0.34
C THR A 24 12.39 -12.54 -0.16
N ALA A 25 11.63 -12.79 -1.24
CA ALA A 25 10.18 -12.94 -1.16
C ALA A 25 9.75 -14.02 -0.13
N ALA A 26 10.51 -15.11 -0.04
CA ALA A 26 10.24 -16.18 0.94
C ALA A 26 10.44 -15.69 2.39
N ASP A 27 11.39 -14.80 2.64
CA ASP A 27 11.60 -14.21 3.97
C ASP A 27 10.44 -13.27 4.34
N VAL A 28 9.97 -12.45 3.38
CA VAL A 28 8.79 -11.61 3.57
C VAL A 28 7.57 -12.46 3.94
N LEU A 29 7.28 -13.53 3.16
CA LEU A 29 6.16 -14.41 3.45
C LEU A 29 6.26 -15.07 4.83
N ARG A 30 7.47 -15.42 5.28
CA ARG A 30 7.70 -15.99 6.62
C ARG A 30 7.56 -14.98 7.75
N ALA A 31 7.94 -13.74 7.50
CA ALA A 31 7.90 -12.67 8.49
C ALA A 31 6.52 -12.00 8.61
N THR A 32 5.66 -12.15 7.60
CA THR A 32 4.33 -11.53 7.58
C THR A 32 3.32 -12.37 8.35
N ASP A 33 2.59 -11.72 9.27
CA ASP A 33 1.45 -12.28 9.98
C ASP A 33 0.23 -12.37 9.05
N CYS A 34 -0.16 -11.23 8.50
CA CYS A 34 -1.28 -11.16 7.57
C CYS A 34 -1.12 -10.04 6.54
N VAL A 35 -1.91 -10.16 5.48
CA VAL A 35 -2.12 -9.10 4.49
C VAL A 35 -3.57 -8.64 4.51
N MET A 36 -3.79 -7.37 4.15
CA MET A 36 -5.10 -6.72 4.16
C MET A 36 -5.20 -5.75 2.99
N PRO A 37 -6.38 -5.57 2.36
CA PRO A 37 -6.57 -4.44 1.46
C PRO A 37 -6.51 -3.14 2.26
N CYS A 38 -5.95 -2.08 1.66
CA CYS A 38 -5.83 -0.80 2.33
C CYS A 38 -5.99 0.36 1.36
N PHE A 39 -6.20 1.56 1.90
CA PHE A 39 -5.98 2.81 1.21
C PHE A 39 -4.84 3.56 1.88
N GLU A 40 -3.89 4.05 1.10
CA GLU A 40 -3.05 5.17 1.47
C GLU A 40 -3.74 6.46 1.04
N ILE A 41 -3.75 7.45 1.93
CA ILE A 41 -4.26 8.79 1.64
C ILE A 41 -3.09 9.74 1.74
N VAL A 42 -2.59 10.16 0.60
CA VAL A 42 -1.48 11.10 0.49
C VAL A 42 -2.01 12.53 0.39
N ASP A 43 -1.24 13.50 0.90
CA ASP A 43 -1.65 14.90 0.92
C ASP A 43 -0.42 15.81 0.87
N SER A 44 -0.08 16.30 -0.32
CA SER A 44 1.11 17.12 -0.50
C SER A 44 1.00 18.47 0.22
N ARG A 45 2.07 18.85 0.92
CA ARG A 45 2.25 20.19 1.49
C ARG A 45 2.69 21.20 0.44
N ILE A 46 3.00 20.73 -0.77
CA ILE A 46 3.37 21.58 -1.88
C ILE A 46 2.13 22.00 -2.68
N LYS A 47 1.99 23.31 -2.89
CA LYS A 47 0.82 23.91 -3.55
C LYS A 47 0.55 23.27 -4.92
N ASP A 48 -0.72 22.91 -5.15
CA ASP A 48 -1.23 22.37 -6.42
C ASP A 48 -0.53 21.09 -6.90
N TRP A 49 0.10 20.34 -5.97
CA TRP A 49 0.89 19.14 -6.31
C TRP A 49 1.99 19.41 -7.35
N LYS A 50 2.54 20.63 -7.39
CA LYS A 50 3.64 20.99 -8.30
C LYS A 50 4.98 20.49 -7.75
N ILE A 51 5.07 19.19 -7.54
CA ILE A 51 6.19 18.52 -6.89
C ILE A 51 7.17 17.95 -7.91
N LYS A 52 8.45 17.96 -7.54
CA LYS A 52 9.52 17.16 -8.12
C LYS A 52 9.91 16.06 -7.13
N ILE A 53 10.81 15.18 -7.54
CA ILE A 53 11.23 14.07 -6.68
C ILE A 53 11.87 14.56 -5.37
N GLU A 54 12.63 15.62 -5.43
CA GLU A 54 13.29 16.22 -4.26
C GLU A 54 12.26 16.76 -3.26
N ASP A 55 11.20 17.40 -3.76
CA ASP A 55 10.09 17.90 -2.94
C ASP A 55 9.35 16.72 -2.29
N THR A 56 9.08 15.65 -3.04
CA THR A 56 8.41 14.45 -2.55
C THR A 56 9.21 13.79 -1.43
N VAL A 57 10.55 13.67 -1.59
CA VAL A 57 11.43 13.14 -0.55
C VAL A 57 11.42 14.02 0.69
N ALA A 58 11.51 15.34 0.52
CA ALA A 58 11.49 16.30 1.63
C ALA A 58 10.14 16.35 2.34
N ASP A 59 9.04 16.09 1.62
CA ASP A 59 7.66 16.05 2.13
C ASP A 59 7.26 14.64 2.65
N ASN A 60 8.22 13.79 2.95
CA ASN A 60 8.02 12.42 3.44
C ASN A 60 7.07 11.61 2.54
N ALA A 61 7.29 11.63 1.21
CA ALA A 61 6.46 11.02 0.17
C ALA A 61 5.00 11.52 0.18
N SER A 62 4.77 12.76 0.64
CA SER A 62 3.43 13.34 0.83
C SER A 62 2.52 12.50 1.75
N CYS A 63 3.11 11.70 2.64
CA CYS A 63 2.41 10.82 3.55
C CYS A 63 1.34 11.58 4.37
N GLY A 64 0.13 11.05 4.39
CA GLY A 64 -0.99 11.55 5.18
C GLY A 64 -1.45 10.53 6.19
N VAL A 65 -2.46 9.73 5.83
CA VAL A 65 -3.02 8.68 6.67
C VAL A 65 -3.26 7.41 5.84
N PHE A 66 -3.54 6.30 6.49
CA PHE A 66 -3.97 5.08 5.80
C PHE A 66 -5.16 4.42 6.52
N THR A 67 -5.88 3.56 5.81
CA THR A 67 -6.95 2.73 6.37
C THR A 67 -6.65 1.26 6.05
N LEU A 68 -7.03 0.37 6.95
CA LEU A 68 -6.92 -1.08 6.74
C LEU A 68 -8.32 -1.69 6.59
N GLY A 69 -8.45 -2.67 5.71
CA GLY A 69 -9.66 -3.47 5.60
C GLY A 69 -9.87 -4.37 6.83
N GLY A 70 -11.09 -4.88 6.99
CA GLY A 70 -11.44 -5.74 8.13
C GLY A 70 -10.98 -7.20 8.00
N THR A 71 -10.59 -7.64 6.81
CA THR A 71 -10.24 -9.03 6.55
C THR A 71 -8.72 -9.23 6.61
N ARG A 72 -8.28 -10.11 7.50
CA ARG A 72 -6.88 -10.55 7.61
C ARG A 72 -6.71 -11.89 6.88
N ARG A 73 -5.71 -12.00 6.02
CA ARG A 73 -5.39 -13.24 5.30
C ARG A 73 -3.91 -13.58 5.42
N SER A 74 -3.60 -14.86 5.49
CA SER A 74 -2.22 -15.30 5.36
C SER A 74 -1.71 -15.01 3.93
N PRO A 75 -0.54 -14.38 3.76
CA PRO A 75 0.00 -14.14 2.42
C PRO A 75 0.41 -15.44 1.70
N ARG A 76 0.43 -16.58 2.41
CA ARG A 76 0.77 -17.90 1.83
C ARG A 76 -0.42 -18.58 1.18
N ASP A 77 -1.64 -18.12 1.49
CA ASP A 77 -2.89 -18.70 0.96
C ASP A 77 -3.33 -18.04 -0.35
N LEU A 78 -2.57 -17.06 -0.82
CA LEU A 78 -2.91 -16.22 -1.97
C LEU A 78 -1.72 -16.07 -2.92
N ASP A 79 -1.99 -16.08 -4.21
CA ASP A 79 -1.06 -15.53 -5.19
C ASP A 79 -1.29 -14.01 -5.29
N LEU A 80 -0.53 -13.25 -4.50
CA LEU A 80 -0.68 -11.80 -4.46
C LEU A 80 -0.31 -11.11 -5.78
N ALA A 81 0.49 -11.74 -6.64
CA ALA A 81 0.80 -11.19 -7.96
C ALA A 81 -0.42 -11.26 -8.89
N LEU A 82 -1.20 -12.32 -8.80
CA LEU A 82 -2.38 -12.56 -9.63
C LEU A 82 -3.67 -12.08 -8.97
N ALA A 83 -3.64 -11.62 -7.72
CA ALA A 83 -4.82 -11.06 -7.06
C ALA A 83 -5.31 -9.82 -7.80
N GLY A 84 -6.48 -9.92 -8.42
CA GLY A 84 -7.12 -8.81 -9.13
C GLY A 84 -7.65 -7.78 -8.13
N MET A 85 -7.56 -6.50 -8.48
CA MET A 85 -8.11 -5.40 -7.70
C MET A 85 -9.14 -4.64 -8.53
N VAL A 86 -10.24 -4.26 -7.90
CA VAL A 86 -11.26 -3.35 -8.45
C VAL A 86 -11.36 -2.16 -7.51
N LEU A 87 -11.21 -0.96 -8.06
CA LEU A 87 -11.37 0.29 -7.33
C LEU A 87 -12.59 1.05 -7.84
N GLU A 88 -13.47 1.39 -6.93
CA GLU A 88 -14.68 2.17 -7.20
C GLU A 88 -14.60 3.52 -6.48
N LYS A 89 -15.14 4.56 -7.14
CA LYS A 89 -15.39 5.88 -6.55
C LYS A 89 -16.86 6.23 -6.73
N ASN A 90 -17.55 6.49 -5.63
CA ASN A 90 -18.98 6.87 -5.61
C ASN A 90 -19.89 5.83 -6.33
N GLY A 91 -19.51 4.54 -6.27
CA GLY A 91 -20.23 3.43 -6.91
C GLY A 91 -19.87 3.16 -8.37
N GLU A 92 -18.91 3.91 -8.94
CA GLU A 92 -18.44 3.70 -10.31
C GLU A 92 -17.04 3.08 -10.31
N ILE A 93 -16.81 2.05 -11.11
CA ILE A 93 -15.48 1.44 -11.29
C ILE A 93 -14.59 2.45 -12.01
N ILE A 94 -13.49 2.84 -11.36
CA ILE A 94 -12.53 3.80 -11.91
C ILE A 94 -11.19 3.16 -12.27
N SER A 95 -10.89 1.98 -11.75
CA SER A 95 -9.67 1.24 -12.07
C SER A 95 -9.82 -0.24 -11.78
N THR A 96 -9.11 -1.04 -12.58
CA THR A 96 -8.87 -2.46 -12.32
C THR A 96 -7.40 -2.76 -12.54
N SER A 97 -6.83 -3.65 -11.73
CA SER A 97 -5.41 -4.01 -11.78
C SER A 97 -5.18 -5.42 -11.24
N ALA A 98 -3.94 -5.82 -11.19
CA ALA A 98 -3.50 -7.02 -10.47
C ALA A 98 -2.26 -6.68 -9.63
N GLY A 99 -1.98 -7.47 -8.61
CA GLY A 99 -0.83 -7.26 -7.74
C GLY A 99 0.52 -7.21 -8.46
N ALA A 100 0.63 -7.84 -9.63
CA ALA A 100 1.82 -7.78 -10.48
C ALA A 100 2.19 -6.36 -10.93
N SER A 101 1.27 -5.39 -10.89
CA SER A 101 1.56 -3.99 -11.18
C SER A 101 2.58 -3.39 -10.19
N VAL A 102 2.69 -3.97 -8.99
CA VAL A 102 3.65 -3.55 -7.96
C VAL A 102 4.89 -4.43 -8.02
N GLN A 103 5.92 -4.01 -8.74
CA GLN A 103 7.21 -4.70 -8.88
C GLN A 103 7.11 -6.22 -9.21
N GLY A 104 6.09 -6.60 -10.00
CA GLY A 104 5.77 -7.98 -10.31
C GLY A 104 5.04 -8.75 -9.19
N SER A 105 5.11 -8.28 -7.96
CA SER A 105 4.33 -8.76 -6.80
C SER A 105 4.48 -7.79 -5.63
N PRO A 106 3.42 -7.53 -4.85
CA PRO A 106 3.50 -6.78 -3.58
C PRO A 106 4.57 -7.31 -2.62
N VAL A 107 4.81 -8.61 -2.62
CA VAL A 107 5.85 -9.26 -1.80
C VAL A 107 7.25 -8.77 -2.18
N ASN A 108 7.50 -8.57 -3.48
CA ASN A 108 8.78 -8.07 -3.97
C ASN A 108 9.06 -6.63 -3.52
N ALA A 109 8.02 -5.79 -3.47
CA ALA A 109 8.12 -4.42 -2.99
C ALA A 109 8.54 -4.37 -1.50
N VAL A 110 7.96 -5.24 -0.68
CA VAL A 110 8.36 -5.35 0.74
C VAL A 110 9.80 -5.86 0.87
N ALA A 111 10.20 -6.85 0.07
CA ALA A 111 11.59 -7.33 0.06
C ALA A 111 12.57 -6.22 -0.37
N TRP A 112 12.20 -5.45 -1.40
CA TRP A 112 12.99 -4.32 -1.86
C TRP A 112 13.15 -3.25 -0.77
N LEU A 113 12.06 -2.92 -0.07
CA LEU A 113 12.07 -1.94 1.02
C LEU A 113 12.98 -2.41 2.16
N ALA A 114 12.82 -3.66 2.62
CA ALA A 114 13.65 -4.24 3.68
C ALA A 114 15.14 -4.23 3.31
N ASN A 115 15.47 -4.56 2.06
CA ASN A 115 16.85 -4.52 1.57
C ASN A 115 17.41 -3.10 1.47
N THR A 116 16.59 -2.14 1.06
CA THR A 116 16.99 -0.74 0.94
C THR A 116 17.26 -0.13 2.32
N LEU A 117 16.34 -0.31 3.26
CA LEU A 117 16.50 0.16 4.63
C LEU A 117 17.65 -0.56 5.35
N GLY A 118 17.84 -1.85 5.10
CA GLY A 118 18.92 -2.62 5.70
C GLY A 118 20.32 -2.10 5.34
N ARG A 119 20.51 -1.53 4.12
CA ARG A 119 21.76 -0.87 3.75
C ARG A 119 22.02 0.41 4.56
N LEU A 120 20.98 0.98 5.15
CA LEU A 120 21.04 2.15 6.03
C LEU A 120 21.06 1.75 7.52
N GLY A 121 21.15 0.43 7.82
CA GLY A 121 21.11 -0.08 9.19
C GLY A 121 19.73 -0.06 9.84
N ILE A 122 18.67 0.12 9.05
CA ILE A 122 17.28 0.17 9.54
C ILE A 122 16.60 -1.16 9.28
N SER A 123 16.00 -1.75 10.31
CA SER A 123 15.18 -2.97 10.22
C SER A 123 13.70 -2.63 10.29
N LEU A 124 12.90 -3.32 9.51
CA LEU A 124 11.46 -3.38 9.72
C LEU A 124 11.16 -4.26 10.93
N LYS A 125 10.23 -3.87 11.78
CA LYS A 125 9.96 -4.51 13.07
C LYS A 125 8.69 -5.34 13.05
N ALA A 126 8.64 -6.34 13.93
CA ALA A 126 7.39 -7.02 14.23
C ALA A 126 6.32 -6.00 14.68
N GLY A 127 5.12 -6.10 14.11
CA GLY A 127 4.03 -5.15 14.31
C GLY A 127 4.00 -3.99 13.31
N ASP A 128 5.06 -3.77 12.53
CA ASP A 128 5.03 -2.75 11.48
C ASP A 128 3.97 -3.07 10.42
N VAL A 129 3.31 -2.00 9.96
CA VAL A 129 2.40 -2.00 8.83
C VAL A 129 3.16 -1.45 7.63
N ILE A 130 3.25 -2.25 6.58
CA ILE A 130 3.95 -1.87 5.35
C ILE A 130 2.93 -1.78 4.23
N LEU A 131 2.80 -0.62 3.61
CA LEU A 131 2.02 -0.43 2.40
C LEU A 131 2.90 -0.79 1.21
N SER A 132 2.41 -1.69 0.34
CA SER A 132 3.27 -2.32 -0.67
C SER A 132 3.53 -1.47 -1.91
N GLY A 133 2.83 -0.37 -2.03
CA GLY A 133 2.80 0.47 -3.24
C GLY A 133 1.49 0.34 -4.01
N SER A 134 1.11 1.41 -4.67
CA SER A 134 -0.19 1.55 -5.31
C SER A 134 -0.40 0.56 -6.45
N GLN A 135 -1.56 -0.10 -6.43
CA GLN A 135 -2.08 -0.90 -7.53
C GLN A 135 -3.08 -0.11 -8.38
N SER A 136 -3.37 1.12 -8.01
CA SER A 136 -4.33 2.00 -8.69
C SER A 136 -3.68 3.31 -9.10
N PRO A 137 -4.28 4.07 -10.03
CA PRO A 137 -3.88 5.46 -10.21
C PRO A 137 -4.13 6.26 -8.93
N LEU A 138 -3.39 7.35 -8.77
CA LEU A 138 -3.58 8.31 -7.67
C LEU A 138 -4.89 9.08 -7.87
N VAL A 139 -5.88 8.83 -7.02
CA VAL A 139 -7.26 9.32 -7.17
C VAL A 139 -7.49 10.57 -6.32
N PRO A 140 -7.73 11.75 -6.92
CA PRO A 140 -8.14 12.94 -6.16
C PRO A 140 -9.47 12.70 -5.44
N VAL A 141 -9.53 13.13 -4.17
CA VAL A 141 -10.73 12.98 -3.32
C VAL A 141 -11.07 14.28 -2.62
N LYS A 142 -12.36 14.43 -2.28
CA LYS A 142 -12.92 15.59 -1.58
C LYS A 142 -14.03 15.16 -0.63
N ALA A 143 -14.45 16.05 0.23
CA ALA A 143 -15.61 15.84 1.09
C ALA A 143 -16.83 15.36 0.28
N GLY A 144 -17.52 14.34 0.76
CA GLY A 144 -18.65 13.68 0.11
C GLY A 144 -18.25 12.44 -0.71
N ASP A 145 -16.99 12.30 -1.16
CA ASP A 145 -16.56 11.14 -1.90
C ASP A 145 -16.47 9.88 -1.03
N SER A 146 -16.76 8.73 -1.64
CA SER A 146 -16.50 7.41 -1.07
C SER A 146 -15.69 6.57 -2.05
N LEU A 147 -14.73 5.81 -1.53
CA LEU A 147 -13.97 4.84 -2.28
C LEU A 147 -14.22 3.44 -1.74
N HIS A 148 -14.28 2.46 -2.62
CA HIS A 148 -14.32 1.04 -2.30
C HIS A 148 -13.26 0.32 -3.12
N CYS A 149 -12.46 -0.52 -2.45
CA CYS A 149 -11.47 -1.37 -3.09
C CYS A 149 -11.74 -2.82 -2.72
N ALA A 150 -11.89 -3.68 -3.73
CA ALA A 150 -11.98 -5.12 -3.56
C ALA A 150 -10.76 -5.80 -4.18
N VAL A 151 -10.13 -6.70 -3.42
CA VAL A 151 -8.98 -7.50 -3.86
C VAL A 151 -9.33 -8.97 -3.81
N GLY A 152 -9.21 -9.65 -4.94
CA GLY A 152 -9.58 -11.06 -5.10
C GLY A 152 -8.89 -11.97 -4.07
N GLY A 153 -9.69 -12.76 -3.35
CA GLY A 153 -9.23 -13.64 -2.28
C GLY A 153 -8.84 -12.95 -0.97
N LEU A 154 -8.59 -11.64 -0.99
CA LEU A 154 -8.14 -10.86 0.18
C LEU A 154 -9.30 -10.18 0.92
N GLY A 155 -10.31 -9.73 0.19
CA GLY A 155 -11.45 -8.99 0.74
C GLY A 155 -11.52 -7.55 0.24
N SER A 156 -12.14 -6.67 1.01
CA SER A 156 -12.35 -5.30 0.60
C SER A 156 -12.13 -4.30 1.73
N THR A 157 -11.97 -3.03 1.35
CA THR A 157 -11.92 -1.89 2.25
C THR A 157 -12.67 -0.71 1.64
N SER A 158 -13.17 0.18 2.48
CA SER A 158 -13.85 1.40 2.04
C SER A 158 -13.43 2.57 2.90
N VAL A 159 -13.44 3.76 2.31
CA VAL A 159 -13.21 5.01 3.00
C VAL A 159 -14.18 6.07 2.51
N ARG A 160 -14.70 6.88 3.42
CA ARG A 160 -15.55 8.04 3.11
C ARG A 160 -14.89 9.31 3.60
N PHE A 161 -14.86 10.31 2.75
CA PHE A 161 -14.33 11.64 3.04
C PHE A 161 -15.48 12.56 3.49
N ILE A 162 -15.32 13.23 4.62
CA ILE A 162 -16.30 14.14 5.24
C ILE A 162 -15.72 15.54 5.40
#